data_c6ca31a8afd0cc4688aa70fec225d04c
#
_entry.id   c6ca31a8afd0cc4688aa70fec225d04c
#
_cell.length_a   1.000
_cell.length_b   1.000
_cell.length_c   1.000
_cell.angle_alpha   90.00
_cell.angle_beta   90.00
_cell.angle_gamma   90.00
#
_symmetry.space_group_name_H-M   'P 1'
#
loop_
_entity.id
_entity.type
_entity.pdbx_description
1 polymer ?
#
loop_
_entity_poly.entity_id
_entity_poly.type
_entity_poly.pdbx_seq_one_letter_code
_entity_poly.pdbx_strand_id
1 'polypeptide(L)'
;MEVLIAPPLAKTIERINMRKEHPRPQFVRDSWLNLNGQWTCDYSKNIKGFKKSTLNKNKFSKKINVPFCPESKLSGIGNTDFMQEIWYHKSFKLNNNWKDKKIFIHFGGVDYKCDVYVNKIKVGSNIGGQAPFSIDISKAVNFTKNNDLIVYVIDERCPGSMNPSPWYKGEVTPKKIAIAKKWTLDKRRTQPRGKQSSFLHSYQCVYTRTTGIWQTVWIEAADEKHIKSCLLYTSPSPRDRQKSRMPSSA
;
A
#
# COMPACT_ATOMS: atom_id res chain seq x y z
N MET A 1 -18.21 -39.71 -0.99
CA MET A 1 -17.89 -38.39 -1.59
C MET A 1 -17.61 -37.46 -0.42
N GLU A 2 -16.35 -37.40 0.04
CA GLU A 2 -15.94 -36.53 1.14
C GLU A 2 -15.95 -35.07 0.68
N VAL A 3 -16.77 -34.27 1.34
CA VAL A 3 -16.76 -32.83 1.17
C VAL A 3 -15.48 -32.28 1.81
N LEU A 4 -14.50 -31.88 1.03
CA LEU A 4 -13.32 -31.17 1.47
C LEU A 4 -13.78 -29.82 2.08
N ILE A 5 -13.97 -29.80 3.39
CA ILE A 5 -14.21 -28.56 4.14
C ILE A 5 -12.90 -27.75 4.10
N ALA A 6 -12.94 -26.60 3.43
CA ALA A 6 -11.80 -25.68 3.42
C ALA A 6 -11.39 -25.33 4.85
N PRO A 7 -10.10 -25.30 5.19
CA PRO A 7 -9.64 -24.99 6.53
C PRO A 7 -10.11 -23.60 6.96
N PRO A 8 -10.43 -23.39 8.25
CA PRO A 8 -10.90 -22.11 8.75
C PRO A 8 -9.88 -21.00 8.45
N LEU A 9 -10.38 -19.84 8.07
CA LEU A 9 -9.62 -18.66 7.59
C LEU A 9 -8.40 -18.31 8.48
N ALA A 10 -8.50 -18.51 9.79
CA ALA A 10 -7.42 -18.29 10.74
C ALA A 10 -6.17 -19.15 10.48
N LYS A 11 -6.36 -20.44 10.16
CA LYS A 11 -5.25 -21.35 9.82
C LYS A 11 -4.65 -21.05 8.44
N THR A 12 -5.44 -20.44 7.54
CA THR A 12 -4.96 -19.98 6.23
C THR A 12 -4.08 -18.75 6.38
N ILE A 13 -4.39 -17.85 7.32
CA ILE A 13 -3.59 -16.66 7.61
C ILE A 13 -2.20 -17.01 8.18
N GLU A 14 -2.09 -18.03 9.00
CA GLU A 14 -0.78 -18.52 9.50
C GLU A 14 0.10 -19.12 8.39
N ARG A 15 -0.52 -19.68 7.33
CA ARG A 15 0.18 -20.22 6.15
C ARG A 15 0.51 -19.16 5.10
N ILE A 16 -0.10 -17.98 5.18
CA ILE A 16 0.24 -16.89 4.26
C ILE A 16 1.61 -16.37 4.68
N ASN A 17 2.61 -16.77 3.91
CA ASN A 17 3.91 -16.14 3.96
C ASN A 17 3.69 -14.63 3.73
N MET A 18 3.87 -13.80 4.77
CA MET A 18 3.62 -12.35 4.77
C MET A 18 4.56 -11.62 3.82
N ARG A 19 4.78 -12.17 2.63
CA ARG A 19 5.74 -11.69 1.64
C ARG A 19 7.09 -11.41 2.30
N LYS A 20 7.70 -12.47 2.81
CA LYS A 20 9.01 -12.41 3.47
C LYS A 20 10.17 -12.27 2.49
N GLU A 21 9.92 -12.61 1.21
CA GLU A 21 10.85 -12.45 0.11
C GLU A 21 11.22 -10.98 -0.11
N HIS A 22 12.45 -10.76 -0.60
CA HIS A 22 12.87 -9.41 -0.97
C HIS A 22 12.01 -8.89 -2.14
N PRO A 23 11.40 -7.68 -2.04
CA PRO A 23 10.44 -7.21 -3.04
C PRO A 23 11.08 -6.84 -4.39
N ARG A 24 12.42 -6.74 -4.44
CA ARG A 24 13.19 -6.51 -5.65
C ARG A 24 14.21 -7.65 -5.86
N PRO A 25 13.79 -8.84 -6.33
CA PRO A 25 14.66 -10.00 -6.39
C PRO A 25 15.85 -9.83 -7.35
N GLN A 26 15.74 -8.94 -8.32
CA GLN A 26 16.83 -8.61 -9.26
C GLN A 26 17.83 -7.58 -8.70
N PHE A 27 17.53 -6.98 -7.54
CA PHE A 27 18.34 -5.93 -6.94
C PHE A 27 18.27 -6.02 -5.41
N VAL A 28 18.78 -7.12 -4.87
CA VAL A 28 18.82 -7.40 -3.43
C VAL A 28 20.10 -6.82 -2.83
N ARG A 29 19.96 -6.19 -1.66
CA ARG A 29 21.10 -5.86 -0.77
C ARG A 29 21.13 -6.83 0.40
N ASP A 30 22.30 -7.23 0.83
CA ASP A 30 22.44 -8.13 1.99
C ASP A 30 21.96 -7.47 3.29
N SER A 31 22.11 -6.14 3.38
CA SER A 31 21.70 -5.35 4.54
C SER A 31 20.27 -4.81 4.34
N TRP A 32 19.27 -5.63 4.63
CA TRP A 32 17.88 -5.23 4.55
C TRP A 32 17.03 -5.80 5.69
N LEU A 33 15.89 -5.18 5.95
CA LEU A 33 14.95 -5.56 7.00
C LEU A 33 13.52 -5.46 6.45
N ASN A 34 12.80 -6.57 6.42
CA ASN A 34 11.39 -6.59 6.06
C ASN A 34 10.54 -6.07 7.23
N LEU A 35 9.70 -5.08 6.99
CA LEU A 35 8.78 -4.53 7.98
C LEU A 35 7.35 -5.07 7.84
N ASN A 36 7.07 -5.96 6.91
CA ASN A 36 5.76 -6.61 6.80
C ASN A 36 5.37 -7.31 8.12
N GLY A 37 4.11 -7.69 8.21
CA GLY A 37 3.56 -8.36 9.36
C GLY A 37 2.63 -7.47 10.17
N GLN A 38 2.55 -7.67 11.48
CA GLN A 38 1.60 -6.97 12.33
C GLN A 38 2.06 -5.54 12.62
N TRP A 39 1.19 -4.59 12.30
CA TRP A 39 1.27 -3.17 12.65
C TRP A 39 0.07 -2.79 13.51
N THR A 40 0.05 -1.57 14.04
CA THR A 40 -1.16 -0.99 14.62
C THR A 40 -1.65 0.17 13.75
N CYS A 41 -2.96 0.40 13.74
CA CYS A 41 -3.56 1.48 12.98
C CYS A 41 -4.79 2.07 13.68
N ASP A 42 -5.10 3.31 13.32
CA ASP A 42 -6.39 3.95 13.52
C ASP A 42 -6.87 4.51 12.19
N TYR A 43 -8.17 4.50 11.93
CA TYR A 43 -8.73 5.06 10.71
C TYR A 43 -10.02 5.82 10.95
N SER A 44 -10.36 6.72 10.03
CA SER A 44 -11.56 7.54 10.09
C SER A 44 -12.24 7.61 8.71
N LYS A 45 -13.58 7.67 8.72
CA LYS A 45 -14.39 7.92 7.52
C LYS A 45 -14.23 9.34 6.99
N ASN A 46 -13.84 10.28 7.85
CA ASN A 46 -13.67 11.69 7.52
C ASN A 46 -12.21 12.10 7.77
N ILE A 47 -11.71 13.00 6.94
CA ILE A 47 -10.40 13.60 7.14
C ILE A 47 -10.49 14.58 8.31
N LYS A 48 -9.85 14.23 9.42
CA LYS A 48 -9.76 15.07 10.61
C LYS A 48 -8.55 16.01 10.59
N GLY A 49 -7.63 15.73 9.66
CA GLY A 49 -6.39 16.44 9.49
C GLY A 49 -5.28 16.00 10.45
N PHE A 50 -4.07 16.39 10.11
CA PHE A 50 -2.89 16.05 10.88
C PHE A 50 -2.91 16.67 12.28
N LYS A 51 -2.68 15.84 13.30
CA LYS A 51 -2.52 16.28 14.68
C LYS A 51 -1.16 15.87 15.21
N LYS A 52 -0.30 16.83 15.53
CA LYS A 52 1.05 16.57 16.05
C LYS A 52 1.05 15.69 17.30
N SER A 53 0.02 15.79 18.14
CA SER A 53 -0.15 14.94 19.33
C SER A 53 -0.25 13.45 19.01
N THR A 54 -0.71 13.09 17.79
CA THR A 54 -0.79 11.69 17.35
C THR A 54 0.58 11.04 17.23
N LEU A 55 1.63 11.84 16.95
CA LEU A 55 3.02 11.33 16.91
C LEU A 55 3.56 10.88 18.28
N ASN A 56 2.86 11.21 19.37
CA ASN A 56 3.24 10.77 20.72
C ASN A 56 2.62 9.40 21.09
N LYS A 57 1.75 8.86 20.23
CA LYS A 57 1.16 7.54 20.46
C LYS A 57 2.18 6.46 20.12
N ASN A 58 2.47 5.61 21.08
CA ASN A 58 3.33 4.44 20.88
C ASN A 58 2.58 3.26 20.26
N LYS A 59 1.25 3.36 20.08
CA LYS A 59 0.38 2.31 19.55
C LYS A 59 -0.98 2.89 19.20
N PHE A 60 -1.56 2.38 18.11
CA PHE A 60 -2.95 2.64 17.74
C PHE A 60 -3.88 1.52 18.21
N SER A 61 -5.19 1.74 18.13
CA SER A 61 -6.20 0.88 18.76
C SER A 61 -6.39 -0.46 18.04
N LYS A 62 -6.15 -0.50 16.74
CA LYS A 62 -6.41 -1.67 15.90
C LYS A 62 -5.12 -2.32 15.43
N LYS A 63 -5.19 -3.63 15.15
CA LYS A 63 -4.10 -4.38 14.51
C LYS A 63 -4.38 -4.52 13.03
N ILE A 64 -3.33 -4.46 12.21
CA ILE A 64 -3.40 -4.68 10.78
C ILE A 64 -2.18 -5.46 10.30
N ASN A 65 -2.37 -6.37 9.36
CA ASN A 65 -1.30 -7.13 8.73
C ASN A 65 -0.87 -6.42 7.44
N VAL A 66 0.27 -5.76 7.46
CA VAL A 66 0.93 -5.20 6.26
C VAL A 66 1.62 -6.36 5.51
N PRO A 67 1.54 -6.45 4.18
CA PRO A 67 1.18 -5.42 3.22
C PRO A 67 -0.28 -5.45 2.72
N PHE A 68 -1.21 -5.95 3.50
CA PHE A 68 -2.61 -6.04 3.07
C PHE A 68 -3.37 -4.77 3.43
N CYS A 69 -4.08 -4.20 2.45
CA CYS A 69 -4.92 -3.02 2.67
C CYS A 69 -6.12 -3.34 3.59
N PRO A 70 -6.66 -2.36 4.31
CA PRO A 70 -7.74 -2.56 5.28
C PRO A 70 -8.99 -3.22 4.69
N GLU A 71 -9.26 -3.07 3.40
CA GLU A 71 -10.38 -3.69 2.69
C GLU A 71 -10.23 -5.20 2.54
N SER A 72 -8.99 -5.70 2.52
CA SER A 72 -8.69 -7.11 2.41
C SER A 72 -8.94 -7.85 3.72
N LYS A 73 -9.57 -9.03 3.67
CA LYS A 73 -9.68 -9.93 4.83
C LYS A 73 -8.31 -10.35 5.38
N LEU A 74 -7.29 -10.44 4.55
CA LEU A 74 -5.92 -10.81 4.93
C LEU A 74 -5.24 -9.76 5.81
N SER A 75 -5.72 -8.51 5.77
CA SER A 75 -5.25 -7.47 6.69
C SER A 75 -5.66 -7.71 8.14
N GLY A 76 -6.65 -8.57 8.37
CA GLY A 76 -7.27 -8.78 9.68
C GLY A 76 -8.37 -7.75 10.00
N ILE A 77 -8.64 -6.79 9.11
CA ILE A 77 -9.70 -5.76 9.25
C ILE A 77 -10.90 -6.12 8.36
N GLY A 78 -10.69 -6.30 7.06
CA GLY A 78 -11.74 -6.66 6.10
C GLY A 78 -12.85 -5.61 5.96
N ASN A 79 -12.53 -4.32 6.16
CA ASN A 79 -13.50 -3.24 6.10
C ASN A 79 -13.49 -2.58 4.73
N THR A 80 -14.58 -2.73 3.97
CA THR A 80 -14.75 -2.12 2.64
C THR A 80 -15.40 -0.73 2.68
N ASP A 81 -15.68 -0.17 3.86
CA ASP A 81 -16.19 1.20 4.00
C ASP A 81 -15.11 2.24 3.62
N PHE A 82 -15.53 3.49 3.36
CA PHE A 82 -14.58 4.56 3.07
C PHE A 82 -13.75 4.90 4.31
N MET A 83 -12.45 4.79 4.18
CA MET A 83 -11.47 5.14 5.20
C MET A 83 -10.58 6.25 4.63
N GLN A 84 -11.03 7.50 4.75
CA GLN A 84 -10.35 8.64 4.11
C GLN A 84 -9.07 9.06 4.80
N GLU A 85 -8.88 8.61 6.05
CA GLU A 85 -7.71 8.94 6.86
C GLU A 85 -7.28 7.71 7.64
N ILE A 86 -6.01 7.33 7.52
CA ILE A 86 -5.43 6.20 8.23
C ILE A 86 -4.08 6.59 8.83
N TRP A 87 -3.87 6.17 10.07
CA TRP A 87 -2.61 6.23 10.78
C TRP A 87 -2.08 4.82 10.99
N TYR A 88 -0.85 4.57 10.61
CA TYR A 88 -0.13 3.33 10.84
C TYR A 88 1.02 3.55 11.80
N HIS A 89 1.30 2.56 12.65
CA HIS A 89 2.47 2.55 13.53
C HIS A 89 3.16 1.19 13.51
N LYS A 90 4.49 1.22 13.46
CA LYS A 90 5.38 0.07 13.58
C LYS A 90 6.61 0.45 14.37
N SER A 91 6.94 -0.32 15.39
CA SER A 91 8.23 -0.24 16.03
C SER A 91 9.23 -1.19 15.36
N PHE A 92 10.46 -0.76 15.16
CA PHE A 92 11.53 -1.56 14.54
C PHE A 92 12.89 -1.25 15.18
N LYS A 93 13.82 -2.20 15.08
CA LYS A 93 15.20 -2.05 15.53
C LYS A 93 16.15 -2.27 14.37
N LEU A 94 17.16 -1.42 14.25
CA LEU A 94 18.21 -1.56 13.26
C LEU A 94 19.37 -2.37 13.78
N ASN A 95 20.12 -3.01 12.88
CA ASN A 95 21.38 -3.64 13.20
C ASN A 95 22.46 -2.55 13.45
N ASN A 96 23.21 -2.67 14.51
CA ASN A 96 24.29 -1.73 14.86
C ASN A 96 25.38 -1.65 13.75
N ASN A 97 25.57 -2.74 13.00
CA ASN A 97 26.53 -2.78 11.88
C ASN A 97 26.14 -1.85 10.70
N TRP A 98 24.97 -1.21 10.76
CA TRP A 98 24.50 -0.28 9.73
C TRP A 98 24.78 1.19 10.09
N LYS A 99 25.44 1.47 11.22
CA LYS A 99 25.61 2.82 11.77
C LYS A 99 26.31 3.77 10.79
N ASP A 100 27.26 3.26 10.01
CA ASP A 100 28.05 4.07 9.07
C ASP A 100 27.48 4.04 7.64
N LYS A 101 26.25 3.52 7.48
CA LYS A 101 25.57 3.41 6.21
C LYS A 101 24.43 4.40 6.08
N LYS A 102 24.05 4.70 4.84
CA LYS A 102 22.78 5.36 4.54
C LYS A 102 21.62 4.39 4.76
N ILE A 103 20.59 4.83 5.43
CA ILE A 103 19.40 4.02 5.74
C ILE A 103 18.22 4.54 4.94
N PHE A 104 17.67 3.67 4.12
CA PHE A 104 16.49 3.97 3.29
C PHE A 104 15.30 3.15 3.74
N ILE A 105 14.15 3.79 3.89
CA ILE A 105 12.87 3.09 3.97
C ILE A 105 12.20 3.11 2.60
N HIS A 106 11.65 1.97 2.22
CA HIS A 106 11.00 1.76 0.93
C HIS A 106 9.57 1.32 1.13
N PHE A 107 8.69 1.82 0.30
CA PHE A 107 7.29 1.43 0.20
C PHE A 107 7.02 0.97 -1.24
N GLY A 108 6.49 -0.24 -1.40
CA GLY A 108 6.06 -0.73 -2.70
C GLY A 108 4.84 0.01 -3.25
N GLY A 109 3.95 0.46 -2.34
CA GLY A 109 2.79 1.27 -2.69
C GLY A 109 1.99 1.69 -1.46
N VAL A 110 1.56 2.96 -1.45
CA VAL A 110 0.68 3.54 -0.42
C VAL A 110 -0.36 4.41 -1.11
N ASP A 111 -1.62 4.03 -1.07
CA ASP A 111 -2.72 4.75 -1.70
C ASP A 111 -3.43 5.66 -0.68
N TYR A 112 -3.52 6.96 -0.83
CA TYR A 112 -3.10 7.73 -2.02
C TYR A 112 -2.01 8.74 -1.70
N LYS A 113 -2.18 9.58 -0.69
CA LYS A 113 -1.21 10.58 -0.21
C LYS A 113 -0.72 10.17 1.16
N CYS A 114 0.58 10.17 1.39
CA CYS A 114 1.11 9.85 2.71
C CYS A 114 2.22 10.78 3.15
N ASP A 115 2.29 10.97 4.47
CA ASP A 115 3.40 11.55 5.20
C ASP A 115 4.04 10.49 6.08
N VAL A 116 5.37 10.40 6.06
CA VAL A 116 6.14 9.40 6.81
C VAL A 116 6.95 10.07 7.89
N TYR A 117 6.85 9.53 9.11
CA TYR A 117 7.55 10.01 10.29
C TYR A 117 8.36 8.88 10.93
N VAL A 118 9.60 9.17 11.28
CA VAL A 118 10.45 8.28 12.08
C VAL A 118 10.86 9.03 13.34
N ASN A 119 10.63 8.42 14.50
CA ASN A 119 10.94 9.05 15.79
C ASN A 119 10.36 10.47 15.92
N LYS A 120 9.13 10.68 15.44
CA LYS A 120 8.39 11.95 15.41
C LYS A 120 8.92 13.00 14.42
N ILE A 121 9.97 12.71 13.69
CA ILE A 121 10.54 13.57 12.64
C ILE A 121 9.88 13.22 11.31
N LYS A 122 9.33 14.20 10.60
CA LYS A 122 8.85 13.99 9.23
C LYS A 122 10.06 13.75 8.33
N VAL A 123 10.14 12.57 7.74
CA VAL A 123 11.25 12.16 6.86
C VAL A 123 10.91 12.28 5.38
N GLY A 124 9.62 12.26 5.03
CA GLY A 124 9.20 12.43 3.64
C GLY A 124 7.70 12.34 3.46
N SER A 125 7.28 12.48 2.21
CA SER A 125 5.89 12.34 1.77
C SER A 125 5.83 11.77 0.36
N ASN A 126 4.69 11.19 -0.01
CA ASN A 126 4.42 10.70 -1.37
C ASN A 126 2.98 10.96 -1.76
N ILE A 127 2.76 11.14 -3.06
CA ILE A 127 1.43 11.23 -3.68
C ILE A 127 1.39 10.26 -4.86
N GLY A 128 0.38 9.40 -4.88
CA GLY A 128 0.20 8.39 -5.91
C GLY A 128 0.24 6.97 -5.34
N GLY A 129 -0.80 6.17 -5.61
CA GLY A 129 -1.02 4.87 -4.99
C GLY A 129 -0.25 3.71 -5.60
N GLN A 130 0.28 3.86 -6.83
CA GLN A 130 0.76 2.73 -7.63
C GLN A 130 2.29 2.63 -7.74
N ALA A 131 2.99 3.74 -7.59
CA ALA A 131 4.43 3.77 -7.75
C ALA A 131 5.17 3.51 -6.43
N PRO A 132 6.23 2.68 -6.44
CA PRO A 132 7.09 2.54 -5.27
C PRO A 132 7.91 3.81 -5.03
N PHE A 133 8.21 4.09 -3.77
CA PHE A 133 9.05 5.21 -3.39
C PHE A 133 10.00 4.86 -2.24
N SER A 134 11.04 5.67 -2.09
CA SER A 134 12.09 5.48 -1.10
C SER A 134 12.42 6.80 -0.41
N ILE A 135 12.68 6.76 0.88
CA ILE A 135 13.00 7.92 1.71
C ILE A 135 14.29 7.64 2.47
N ASP A 136 15.25 8.56 2.45
CA ASP A 136 16.42 8.52 3.31
C ASP A 136 16.02 8.88 4.76
N ILE A 137 16.20 7.94 5.67
CA ILE A 137 15.88 8.09 7.10
C ILE A 137 17.10 8.13 7.99
N SER A 138 18.32 8.20 7.42
CA SER A 138 19.59 8.10 8.14
C SER A 138 19.69 9.06 9.32
N LYS A 139 19.18 10.29 9.16
CA LYS A 139 19.23 11.34 10.20
C LYS A 139 18.17 11.21 11.29
N ALA A 140 17.17 10.34 11.09
CA ALA A 140 16.03 10.20 11.99
C ALA A 140 16.04 8.90 12.81
N VAL A 141 16.92 7.96 12.48
CA VAL A 141 16.97 6.64 13.11
C VAL A 141 17.95 6.59 14.28
N ASN A 142 17.65 5.68 15.21
CA ASN A 142 18.49 5.33 16.34
C ASN A 142 18.93 3.87 16.21
N PHE A 143 20.22 3.58 16.43
CA PHE A 143 20.76 2.22 16.32
C PHE A 143 20.76 1.46 17.66
N THR A 144 20.70 2.16 18.79
CA THR A 144 20.74 1.55 20.12
C THR A 144 19.35 1.27 20.70
N LYS A 145 18.34 2.01 20.26
CA LYS A 145 16.95 1.91 20.75
C LYS A 145 16.02 1.49 19.62
N ASN A 146 14.80 1.12 19.99
CA ASN A 146 13.72 0.94 19.02
C ASN A 146 13.38 2.28 18.36
N ASN A 147 13.05 2.21 17.09
CA ASN A 147 12.55 3.33 16.30
C ASN A 147 11.05 3.19 16.10
N ASP A 148 10.33 4.29 16.11
CA ASP A 148 8.92 4.36 15.84
C ASP A 148 8.68 4.93 14.45
N LEU A 149 8.05 4.14 13.59
CA LEU A 149 7.62 4.53 12.27
C LEU A 149 6.11 4.83 12.33
N ILE A 150 5.73 6.02 11.93
CA ILE A 150 4.34 6.42 11.74
C ILE A 150 4.12 6.82 10.29
N VAL A 151 3.08 6.25 9.67
CA VAL A 151 2.64 6.62 8.31
C VAL A 151 1.23 7.18 8.41
N TYR A 152 1.08 8.44 8.05
CA TYR A 152 -0.20 9.13 7.96
C TYR A 152 -0.66 9.11 6.51
N VAL A 153 -1.85 8.59 6.26
CA VAL A 153 -2.39 8.41 4.89
C VAL A 153 -3.70 9.15 4.75
N ILE A 154 -3.87 9.80 3.62
CA ILE A 154 -5.14 10.37 3.15
C ILE A 154 -5.50 9.71 1.82
N ASP A 155 -6.69 9.12 1.78
CA ASP A 155 -7.33 8.56 0.59
C ASP A 155 -8.73 9.15 0.44
N GLU A 156 -8.82 10.30 -0.24
CA GLU A 156 -10.07 11.02 -0.38
C GLU A 156 -11.07 10.23 -1.25
N ARG A 157 -12.30 10.11 -0.76
CA ARG A 157 -13.38 9.55 -1.60
C ARG A 157 -13.75 10.53 -2.71
N CYS A 158 -14.21 9.99 -3.84
CA CYS A 158 -14.82 10.83 -4.86
C CYS A 158 -16.04 11.55 -4.30
N PRO A 159 -16.19 12.87 -4.56
CA PRO A 159 -17.44 13.57 -4.28
C PRO A 159 -18.62 12.85 -4.94
N GLY A 160 -19.73 12.65 -4.21
CA GLY A 160 -20.89 11.91 -4.70
C GLY A 160 -20.79 10.38 -4.58
N SER A 161 -19.68 9.82 -4.08
CA SER A 161 -19.62 8.39 -3.73
C SER A 161 -20.65 8.07 -2.65
N MET A 162 -21.45 7.03 -2.87
CA MET A 162 -22.50 6.61 -1.93
C MET A 162 -22.25 5.23 -1.35
N ASN A 163 -22.77 5.06 -0.16
CA ASN A 163 -22.87 3.82 0.56
C ASN A 163 -24.34 3.54 0.94
N PRO A 164 -24.95 2.43 0.50
CA PRO A 164 -24.46 1.45 -0.45
C PRO A 164 -24.59 1.89 -1.91
N SER A 165 -23.88 1.19 -2.84
CA SER A 165 -24.08 1.39 -4.28
C SER A 165 -25.54 1.20 -4.67
N PRO A 166 -26.10 2.04 -5.57
CA PRO A 166 -27.46 1.85 -6.09
C PRO A 166 -27.70 0.48 -6.74
N TRP A 167 -26.64 -0.18 -7.18
CA TRP A 167 -26.67 -1.46 -7.90
C TRP A 167 -26.61 -2.71 -6.99
N TYR A 168 -26.40 -2.52 -5.70
CA TYR A 168 -26.12 -3.65 -4.80
C TYR A 168 -27.33 -4.59 -4.59
N LYS A 169 -28.54 -4.14 -4.78
CA LYS A 169 -29.76 -4.95 -4.56
C LYS A 169 -30.40 -5.52 -5.85
N GLY A 170 -29.65 -5.63 -6.94
CA GLY A 170 -30.14 -6.30 -8.15
C GLY A 170 -31.18 -5.53 -8.95
N GLU A 171 -31.87 -4.54 -8.40
CA GLU A 171 -32.88 -3.75 -9.10
C GLU A 171 -32.27 -2.53 -9.79
N VAL A 172 -32.37 -2.49 -11.10
CA VAL A 172 -31.93 -1.35 -11.94
C VAL A 172 -33.17 -0.49 -12.24
N THR A 173 -33.37 0.57 -11.48
CA THR A 173 -34.45 1.53 -11.77
C THR A 173 -33.90 2.75 -12.54
N PRO A 174 -34.75 3.46 -13.35
CA PRO A 174 -34.34 4.68 -14.06
C PRO A 174 -33.72 5.72 -13.12
N LYS A 175 -34.23 5.84 -11.89
CA LYS A 175 -33.70 6.73 -10.86
C LYS A 175 -32.29 6.34 -10.45
N LYS A 176 -32.00 5.05 -10.26
CA LYS A 176 -30.66 4.52 -9.94
C LYS A 176 -29.69 4.76 -11.09
N ILE A 177 -30.13 4.61 -12.36
CA ILE A 177 -29.32 4.92 -13.55
C ILE A 177 -28.97 6.41 -13.59
N ALA A 178 -29.94 7.30 -13.37
CA ALA A 178 -29.71 8.74 -13.36
C ALA A 178 -28.72 9.18 -12.27
N ILE A 179 -28.85 8.61 -11.07
CA ILE A 179 -27.92 8.83 -9.95
C ILE A 179 -26.50 8.32 -10.33
N ALA A 180 -26.38 7.11 -10.85
CA ALA A 180 -25.09 6.55 -11.25
C ALA A 180 -24.43 7.36 -12.37
N LYS A 181 -25.18 7.81 -13.37
CA LYS A 181 -24.68 8.72 -14.43
C LYS A 181 -24.16 10.04 -13.83
N LYS A 182 -24.87 10.66 -12.88
CA LYS A 182 -24.42 11.86 -12.20
C LYS A 182 -23.09 11.66 -11.49
N TRP A 183 -22.83 10.48 -10.93
CA TRP A 183 -21.59 10.19 -10.21
C TRP A 183 -20.43 9.84 -11.13
N THR A 184 -20.68 9.08 -12.20
CA THR A 184 -19.64 8.76 -13.20
C THR A 184 -19.21 10.01 -13.97
N LEU A 185 -20.09 11.00 -14.09
CA LEU A 185 -19.84 12.29 -14.74
C LEU A 185 -19.28 13.35 -13.78
N ASP A 186 -19.18 13.08 -12.48
CA ASP A 186 -18.57 14.02 -11.54
C ASP A 186 -17.07 14.14 -11.82
N LYS A 187 -16.72 15.18 -12.56
CA LYS A 187 -15.35 15.52 -12.96
C LYS A 187 -14.46 15.95 -11.79
N ARG A 188 -15.03 16.13 -10.58
CA ARG A 188 -14.32 16.55 -9.37
C ARG A 188 -13.69 15.36 -8.66
N ARG A 189 -13.02 14.49 -9.38
CA ARG A 189 -12.19 13.46 -8.78
C ARG A 189 -10.98 14.11 -8.16
N THR A 190 -10.81 13.92 -6.86
CA THR A 190 -9.69 14.49 -6.12
C THR A 190 -8.37 13.77 -6.40
N GLN A 191 -8.45 12.51 -6.89
CA GLN A 191 -7.29 11.67 -7.16
C GLN A 191 -7.58 10.61 -8.23
N PRO A 192 -6.56 10.17 -9.00
CA PRO A 192 -6.67 9.04 -9.92
C PRO A 192 -6.85 7.73 -9.13
N ARG A 193 -7.85 6.92 -9.49
CA ARG A 193 -8.16 5.64 -8.84
C ARG A 193 -7.98 4.41 -9.76
N GLY A 194 -7.68 4.62 -11.03
CA GLY A 194 -7.61 3.53 -11.99
C GLY A 194 -8.93 2.74 -12.03
N LYS A 195 -8.86 1.43 -11.86
CA LYS A 195 -10.02 0.52 -11.83
C LYS A 195 -10.63 0.33 -10.43
N GLN A 196 -10.29 1.15 -9.45
CA GLN A 196 -10.91 1.06 -8.13
C GLN A 196 -12.34 1.60 -8.14
N SER A 197 -13.25 0.89 -7.49
CA SER A 197 -14.65 1.28 -7.39
C SER A 197 -14.83 2.57 -6.60
N SER A 198 -15.75 3.43 -7.05
CA SER A 198 -16.24 4.57 -6.27
C SER A 198 -17.31 4.18 -5.24
N PHE A 199 -17.65 2.89 -5.17
CA PHE A 199 -18.61 2.31 -4.25
C PHE A 199 -17.92 1.49 -3.17
N LEU A 200 -18.66 1.00 -2.18
CA LEU A 200 -18.12 0.16 -1.09
C LEU A 200 -17.63 -1.22 -1.55
N HIS A 201 -18.02 -1.67 -2.71
CA HIS A 201 -17.69 -2.99 -3.24
C HIS A 201 -17.31 -2.90 -4.71
N SER A 202 -16.74 -3.98 -5.21
CA SER A 202 -16.48 -4.13 -6.65
C SER A 202 -17.78 -4.08 -7.44
N TYR A 203 -17.71 -3.50 -8.64
CA TYR A 203 -18.88 -3.39 -9.53
C TYR A 203 -18.43 -3.49 -10.99
N GLN A 204 -19.06 -4.36 -11.77
CA GLN A 204 -18.67 -4.64 -13.16
C GLN A 204 -17.16 -4.91 -13.29
N CYS A 205 -16.44 -4.09 -14.06
CA CYS A 205 -15.00 -4.21 -14.31
C CYS A 205 -14.13 -3.42 -13.32
N VAL A 206 -14.71 -2.83 -12.27
CA VAL A 206 -13.95 -2.10 -11.24
C VAL A 206 -13.80 -2.94 -9.98
N TYR A 207 -12.64 -2.85 -9.36
CA TYR A 207 -12.27 -3.62 -8.17
C TYR A 207 -12.61 -2.86 -6.88
N THR A 208 -12.66 -3.59 -5.77
CA THR A 208 -12.70 -2.96 -4.44
C THR A 208 -11.56 -1.96 -4.31
N ARG A 209 -11.80 -0.87 -3.59
CA ARG A 209 -10.76 0.13 -3.29
C ARG A 209 -9.57 -0.50 -2.59
N THR A 210 -8.46 0.17 -2.71
CA THR A 210 -7.25 -0.08 -1.97
C THR A 210 -6.86 1.20 -1.27
N THR A 211 -6.85 1.20 0.05
CA THR A 211 -6.52 2.37 0.86
C THR A 211 -5.28 2.11 1.69
N GLY A 212 -4.38 3.09 1.77
CA GLY A 212 -3.20 3.00 2.62
C GLY A 212 -2.12 2.08 2.08
N ILE A 213 -1.37 1.45 2.99
CA ILE A 213 -0.26 0.56 2.64
C ILE A 213 -0.83 -0.75 2.06
N TRP A 214 -0.47 -1.08 0.81
CA TRP A 214 -0.94 -2.29 0.13
C TRP A 214 0.18 -3.11 -0.52
N GLN A 215 1.42 -2.63 -0.41
CA GLN A 215 2.64 -3.31 -0.89
C GLN A 215 3.66 -3.39 0.24
N THR A 216 4.67 -4.25 0.05
CA THR A 216 5.76 -4.47 1.02
C THR A 216 6.41 -3.17 1.47
N VAL A 217 6.70 -3.10 2.76
CA VAL A 217 7.53 -2.06 3.39
C VAL A 217 8.81 -2.69 3.88
N TRP A 218 9.96 -2.08 3.55
CA TRP A 218 11.26 -2.60 3.99
C TRP A 218 12.28 -1.49 4.17
N ILE A 219 13.34 -1.81 4.88
CA ILE A 219 14.49 -0.93 5.09
C ILE A 219 15.71 -1.55 4.43
N GLU A 220 16.55 -0.74 3.80
CA GLU A 220 17.85 -1.12 3.30
C GLU A 220 18.94 -0.19 3.87
N ALA A 221 20.10 -0.79 4.17
CA ALA A 221 21.31 -0.04 4.44
C ALA A 221 22.25 -0.11 3.23
N ALA A 222 22.73 1.02 2.78
CA ALA A 222 23.63 1.15 1.64
C ALA A 222 24.83 2.03 1.98
N ASP A 223 25.96 1.79 1.33
CA ASP A 223 27.13 2.65 1.48
C ASP A 223 26.86 4.06 0.95
N GLU A 224 27.68 5.04 1.30
CA GLU A 224 27.55 6.42 0.82
C GLU A 224 27.46 6.48 -0.71
N LYS A 225 28.36 5.75 -1.38
CA LYS A 225 28.34 5.57 -2.83
C LYS A 225 27.70 4.23 -3.16
N HIS A 226 26.49 4.25 -3.72
CA HIS A 226 25.73 3.06 -4.04
C HIS A 226 24.93 3.23 -5.33
N ILE A 227 24.63 2.13 -5.99
CA ILE A 227 23.70 2.11 -7.11
C ILE A 227 22.28 2.30 -6.56
N LYS A 228 21.62 3.38 -6.95
CA LYS A 228 20.27 3.71 -6.48
C LYS A 228 19.20 2.83 -7.13
N SER A 229 19.33 2.58 -8.42
CA SER A 229 18.43 1.73 -9.20
C SER A 229 19.17 1.16 -10.40
N CYS A 230 18.76 -0.01 -10.86
CA CYS A 230 19.30 -0.65 -12.05
C CYS A 230 18.14 -1.14 -12.91
N LEU A 231 18.15 -0.77 -14.19
CA LEU A 231 17.29 -1.38 -15.19
C LEU A 231 18.07 -2.55 -15.80
N LEU A 232 17.74 -3.76 -15.40
CA LEU A 232 18.31 -4.96 -16.01
C LEU A 232 17.58 -5.20 -17.32
N TYR A 233 18.26 -4.94 -18.43
CA TYR A 233 17.78 -5.29 -19.75
C TYR A 233 18.04 -6.77 -19.99
N THR A 234 16.99 -7.56 -20.06
CA THR A 234 17.09 -8.93 -20.52
C THR A 234 17.11 -8.92 -22.05
N SER A 235 18.06 -9.66 -22.65
CA SER A 235 18.05 -9.91 -24.09
C SER A 235 16.67 -10.35 -24.55
N PRO A 236 16.09 -9.79 -25.63
CA PRO A 236 14.79 -10.21 -26.11
C PRO A 236 14.77 -11.72 -26.34
N SER A 237 13.65 -12.35 -26.01
CA SER A 237 13.48 -13.79 -26.20
C SER A 237 13.72 -14.16 -27.67
N PRO A 238 14.06 -15.42 -27.98
CA PRO A 238 14.15 -15.87 -29.36
C PRO A 238 12.90 -15.55 -30.19
N ARG A 239 11.74 -15.48 -29.56
CA ARG A 239 10.45 -15.11 -30.15
C ARG A 239 10.41 -13.63 -30.57
N ASP A 240 10.98 -12.75 -29.76
CA ASP A 240 11.05 -11.31 -30.06
C ASP A 240 12.06 -11.03 -31.17
N ARG A 241 13.15 -11.81 -31.25
CA ARG A 241 14.11 -11.76 -32.35
C ARG A 241 13.52 -12.18 -33.69
N GLN A 242 12.57 -13.12 -33.71
CA GLN A 242 11.88 -13.53 -34.94
C GLN A 242 11.01 -12.41 -35.52
N LYS A 243 10.34 -11.62 -34.67
CA LYS A 243 9.52 -10.49 -35.13
C LYS A 243 10.33 -9.35 -35.77
N SER A 244 11.56 -9.17 -35.35
CA SER A 244 12.45 -8.15 -35.91
C SER A 244 13.11 -8.54 -37.23
N ARG A 245 12.90 -9.77 -37.72
CA ARG A 245 13.45 -10.31 -38.98
C ARG A 245 12.42 -10.51 -40.07
N MET A 246 11.25 -9.91 -39.98
CA MET A 246 10.37 -9.85 -41.16
C MET A 246 11.03 -8.97 -42.22
N PRO A 247 11.32 -9.52 -43.42
CA PRO A 247 11.78 -8.67 -44.50
C PRO A 247 10.71 -7.65 -44.80
N SER A 248 11.06 -6.39 -44.89
CA SER A 248 10.22 -5.42 -45.55
C SER A 248 9.98 -5.97 -46.95
N SER A 249 8.77 -6.41 -47.27
CA SER A 249 8.37 -6.71 -48.63
C SER A 249 8.60 -5.47 -49.48
N ALA A 250 9.48 -5.59 -50.43
CA ALA A 250 9.66 -4.62 -51.51
C ALA A 250 8.34 -4.41 -52.26
#